data_a4eca092b9065f1edad3c4b2748291dc
#
_entry.id   a4eca092b9065f1edad3c4b2748291dc
#
_cell.length_a   1.000
_cell.length_b   1.000
_cell.length_c   1.000
_cell.angle_alpha   90.00
_cell.angle_beta   90.00
_cell.angle_gamma   90.00
#
_symmetry.space_group_name_H-M   'P 1'
#
loop_
_entity.id
_entity.type
_entity.pdbx_description
1 polymer ?
#
loop_
_entity_poly.entity_id
_entity_poly.type
_entity_poly.pdbx_seq_one_letter_code
_entity_poly.pdbx_strand_id
1 'polypeptide(L)'
;KVALADFLDGKVPLPCSYYDIELVTREGKKLRFAGKIDSNNNTFNTMPARLKEIFLNLPITITSYTNSSRDELSDLFIQVNSGKELNQPEKRNAKTSQIAKVIRNLATEFVNCFKWKGGGWFGDKELNRRSLDAYFAKMAYMWCADDVKSNCDDKNLWDMYAVDSPQDKNFKEVDKKMRQFIKE
;
A
#
# COMPACT_ATOMS: atom_id res chain seq x y z
N LYS A 1 -3.59 12.34 3.28
CA LYS A 1 -4.54 13.40 3.67
C LYS A 1 -5.86 12.82 4.21
N VAL A 2 -6.47 11.83 3.53
CA VAL A 2 -7.76 11.24 3.94
C VAL A 2 -7.66 10.59 5.31
N ALA A 3 -6.65 9.76 5.57
CA ALA A 3 -6.51 9.05 6.85
C ALA A 3 -6.38 10.00 8.06
N LEU A 4 -5.69 11.13 7.91
CA LEU A 4 -5.57 12.11 8.98
C LEU A 4 -6.90 12.85 9.20
N ALA A 5 -7.61 13.21 8.14
CA ALA A 5 -8.93 13.82 8.23
C ALA A 5 -9.93 12.88 8.90
N ASP A 6 -9.98 11.62 8.47
CA ASP A 6 -10.88 10.61 9.07
C ASP A 6 -10.56 10.35 10.55
N PHE A 7 -9.27 10.43 10.94
CA PHE A 7 -8.86 10.34 12.34
C PHE A 7 -9.37 11.54 13.14
N LEU A 8 -9.17 12.77 12.65
CA LEU A 8 -9.64 14.01 13.30
C LEU A 8 -11.17 14.06 13.40
N ASP A 9 -11.86 13.55 12.39
CA ASP A 9 -13.32 13.40 12.39
C ASP A 9 -13.82 12.30 13.36
N GLY A 10 -12.93 11.55 13.97
CA GLY A 10 -13.26 10.46 14.88
C GLY A 10 -13.80 9.20 14.21
N LYS A 11 -13.59 9.05 12.88
CA LYS A 11 -14.01 7.86 12.12
C LYS A 11 -13.05 6.68 12.31
N VAL A 12 -11.81 6.95 12.68
CA VAL A 12 -10.77 5.95 12.90
C VAL A 12 -10.50 5.83 14.40
N PRO A 13 -10.61 4.62 14.97
CA PRO A 13 -10.28 4.41 16.38
C PRO A 13 -8.78 4.50 16.62
N LEU A 14 -8.40 4.87 17.84
CA LEU A 14 -7.02 4.82 18.29
C LEU A 14 -6.55 3.36 18.40
N PRO A 15 -5.34 3.03 17.95
CA PRO A 15 -4.84 1.65 17.96
C PRO A 15 -4.39 1.17 19.35
N CYS A 16 -4.58 1.97 20.40
CA CYS A 16 -4.10 1.67 21.75
C CYS A 16 -5.17 2.02 22.79
N SER A 17 -5.21 1.20 23.84
CA SER A 17 -6.03 1.43 25.04
C SER A 17 -5.27 2.13 26.17
N TYR A 18 -4.00 2.38 25.99
CA TYR A 18 -3.10 3.02 26.97
C TYR A 18 -2.11 3.94 26.28
N TYR A 19 -1.82 5.07 26.89
CA TYR A 19 -0.77 5.97 26.42
C TYR A 19 0.21 6.29 27.54
N ASP A 20 1.47 6.41 27.20
CA ASP A 20 2.55 6.87 28.05
C ASP A 20 3.51 7.71 27.20
N ILE A 21 3.39 9.01 27.32
CA ILE A 21 4.12 9.95 26.47
C ILE A 21 5.03 10.79 27.36
N GLU A 22 6.32 10.80 27.07
CA GLU A 22 7.28 11.71 27.64
C GLU A 22 7.59 12.83 26.64
N LEU A 23 7.39 14.07 27.04
CA LEU A 23 7.73 15.24 26.27
C LEU A 23 8.85 16.00 26.97
N VAL A 24 9.80 16.48 26.17
CA VAL A 24 10.84 17.39 26.66
C VAL A 24 10.50 18.81 26.19
N THR A 25 10.29 19.73 27.13
CA THR A 25 10.04 21.11 26.80
C THR A 25 11.29 21.77 26.23
N ARG A 26 11.16 22.94 25.60
CA ARG A 26 12.30 23.71 25.10
C ARG A 26 13.31 24.09 26.21
N GLU A 27 12.85 24.11 27.44
CA GLU A 27 13.65 24.37 28.66
C GLU A 27 14.28 23.11 29.26
N GLY A 28 14.14 21.94 28.54
CA GLY A 28 14.71 20.67 29.00
C GLY A 28 13.89 19.95 30.08
N LYS A 29 12.70 20.48 30.47
CA LYS A 29 11.85 19.83 31.46
C LYS A 29 11.13 18.65 30.84
N LYS A 30 11.24 17.48 31.51
CA LYS A 30 10.50 16.26 31.13
C LYS A 30 9.10 16.31 31.70
N LEU A 31 8.10 16.17 30.85
CA LEU A 31 6.69 16.04 31.20
C LEU A 31 6.20 14.68 30.76
N ARG A 32 5.65 13.89 31.68
CA ARG A 32 5.10 12.57 31.39
C ARG A 32 3.58 12.62 31.48
N PHE A 33 2.93 12.10 30.47
CA PHE A 33 1.48 11.97 30.37
C PHE A 33 1.15 10.50 30.15
N ALA A 34 0.50 9.87 31.14
CA ALA A 34 0.10 8.49 31.07
C ALA A 34 -1.36 8.33 31.44
N GLY A 35 -2.06 7.41 30.81
CA GLY A 35 -3.45 7.13 31.14
C GLY A 35 -4.06 6.01 30.29
N LYS A 36 -5.28 5.61 30.66
CA LYS A 36 -6.07 4.65 29.91
C LYS A 36 -7.02 5.38 28.97
N ILE A 37 -7.23 4.83 27.79
CA ILE A 37 -8.26 5.24 26.84
C ILE A 37 -9.35 4.18 26.88
N ASP A 38 -10.61 4.61 26.95
CA ASP A 38 -11.74 3.69 26.92
C ASP A 38 -11.74 2.90 25.60
N SER A 39 -11.64 1.58 25.69
CA SER A 39 -11.59 0.69 24.52
C SER A 39 -12.86 0.71 23.69
N ASN A 40 -14.00 1.12 24.26
CA ASN A 40 -15.28 1.15 23.57
C ASN A 40 -15.53 2.46 22.81
N ASN A 41 -14.74 3.51 23.09
CA ASN A 41 -14.94 4.81 22.48
C ASN A 41 -13.61 5.57 22.31
N ASN A 42 -12.61 4.91 21.76
CA ASN A 42 -11.25 5.43 21.62
C ASN A 42 -11.03 6.16 20.29
N THR A 43 -11.77 7.23 20.06
CA THR A 43 -11.57 8.08 18.89
C THR A 43 -10.87 9.38 19.27
N PHE A 44 -10.45 10.17 18.27
CA PHE A 44 -9.91 11.50 18.51
C PHE A 44 -10.84 12.37 19.38
N ASN A 45 -12.16 12.27 19.15
CA ASN A 45 -13.15 13.07 19.86
C ASN A 45 -13.24 12.75 21.36
N THR A 46 -12.92 11.53 21.75
CA THR A 46 -12.95 11.06 23.15
C THR A 46 -11.58 11.11 23.83
N MET A 47 -10.55 11.48 23.07
CA MET A 47 -9.20 11.64 23.60
C MET A 47 -9.15 12.73 24.68
N PRO A 48 -8.39 12.55 25.78
CA PRO A 48 -8.17 13.58 26.80
C PRO A 48 -7.69 14.90 26.19
N ALA A 49 -8.25 16.02 26.68
CA ALA A 49 -8.00 17.36 26.11
C ALA A 49 -6.49 17.67 25.96
N ARG A 50 -5.69 17.28 26.94
CA ARG A 50 -4.24 17.50 26.90
C ARG A 50 -3.55 16.71 25.80
N LEU A 51 -3.99 15.49 25.51
CA LEU A 51 -3.47 14.69 24.38
C LEU A 51 -3.88 15.27 23.03
N LYS A 52 -5.11 15.78 22.92
CA LYS A 52 -5.56 16.51 21.72
C LYS A 52 -4.68 17.70 21.45
N GLU A 53 -4.41 18.50 22.48
CA GLU A 53 -3.54 19.67 22.37
C GLU A 53 -2.13 19.29 21.89
N ILE A 54 -1.53 18.25 22.48
CA ILE A 54 -0.22 17.74 22.06
C ILE A 54 -0.26 17.31 20.60
N PHE A 55 -1.27 16.51 20.22
CA PHE A 55 -1.42 16.00 18.86
C PHE A 55 -1.60 17.14 17.84
N LEU A 56 -2.46 18.10 18.13
CA LEU A 56 -2.71 19.23 17.22
C LEU A 56 -1.49 20.17 17.08
N ASN A 57 -0.61 20.21 18.07
CA ASN A 57 0.61 21.01 18.05
C ASN A 57 1.83 20.26 17.50
N LEU A 58 1.69 18.98 17.09
CA LEU A 58 2.77 18.26 16.44
C LEU A 58 3.09 18.87 15.06
N PRO A 59 4.34 19.28 14.81
CA PRO A 59 4.70 19.80 13.51
C PRO A 59 4.64 18.69 12.46
N ILE A 60 3.94 18.95 11.34
CA ILE A 60 3.91 18.07 10.18
C ILE A 60 4.74 18.73 9.08
N THR A 61 5.83 18.09 8.71
CA THR A 61 6.62 18.51 7.55
C THR A 61 5.91 18.09 6.27
N ILE A 62 5.58 19.05 5.41
CA ILE A 62 4.98 18.80 4.10
C ILE A 62 6.01 19.16 3.04
N THR A 63 6.41 18.16 2.24
CA THR A 63 7.24 18.39 1.06
C THR A 63 6.35 18.31 -0.18
N SER A 64 6.34 19.37 -0.97
CA SER A 64 5.59 19.45 -2.22
C SER A 64 6.55 19.37 -3.40
N TYR A 65 6.23 18.52 -4.34
CA TYR A 65 6.97 18.35 -5.60
C TYR A 65 6.13 18.92 -6.72
N THR A 66 6.68 19.90 -7.46
CA THR A 66 6.03 20.53 -8.61
C THR A 66 6.78 20.14 -9.87
N ASN A 67 6.05 20.02 -10.98
CA ASN A 67 6.61 19.68 -12.31
C ASN A 67 7.31 18.32 -12.39
N SER A 68 6.99 17.39 -11.49
CA SER A 68 7.54 16.05 -11.51
C SER A 68 6.75 15.14 -12.44
N SER A 69 7.45 14.31 -13.20
CA SER A 69 6.85 13.23 -13.98
C SER A 69 6.27 12.16 -13.06
N ARG A 70 5.42 11.29 -13.64
CA ARG A 70 4.84 10.17 -12.88
C ARG A 70 5.89 9.17 -12.41
N ASP A 71 6.94 8.96 -13.20
CA ASP A 71 8.01 8.02 -12.87
C ASP A 71 8.89 8.57 -11.76
N GLU A 72 9.24 9.85 -11.77
CA GLU A 72 9.93 10.52 -10.67
C GLU A 72 9.13 10.44 -9.37
N LEU A 73 7.81 10.63 -9.42
CA LEU A 73 6.96 10.48 -8.24
C LEU A 73 6.91 9.04 -7.73
N SER A 74 6.94 8.05 -8.64
CA SER A 74 7.01 6.62 -8.27
C SER A 74 8.34 6.30 -7.58
N ASP A 75 9.44 6.76 -8.11
CA ASP A 75 10.77 6.53 -7.55
C ASP A 75 10.93 7.24 -6.20
N LEU A 76 10.44 8.46 -6.09
CA LEU A 76 10.38 9.19 -4.82
C LEU A 76 9.55 8.45 -3.76
N PHE A 77 8.37 7.92 -4.14
CA PHE A 77 7.54 7.14 -3.23
C PHE A 77 8.30 5.92 -2.69
N ILE A 78 9.05 5.23 -3.54
CA ILE A 78 9.90 4.10 -3.13
C ILE A 78 10.99 4.55 -2.15
N GLN A 79 11.64 5.69 -2.40
CA GLN A 79 12.68 6.24 -1.54
C GLN A 79 12.16 6.69 -0.17
N VAL A 80 11.04 7.39 -0.12
CA VAL A 80 10.44 7.89 1.13
C VAL A 80 9.98 6.75 2.03
N ASN A 81 9.56 5.62 1.45
CA ASN A 81 9.16 4.43 2.21
C ASN A 81 10.35 3.59 2.73
N SER A 82 11.58 4.11 2.70
CA SER A 82 12.78 3.39 3.15
C SER A 82 12.77 3.00 4.64
N GLY A 83 11.90 3.58 5.46
CA GLY A 83 11.72 3.23 6.87
C GLY A 83 11.20 1.81 7.11
N LYS A 84 10.37 1.28 6.19
CA LYS A 84 10.01 -0.14 6.09
C LYS A 84 10.22 -0.55 4.65
N GLU A 85 11.24 -1.36 4.42
CA GLU A 85 11.60 -1.76 3.06
C GLU A 85 10.40 -2.38 2.32
N LEU A 86 10.08 -1.79 1.17
CA LEU A 86 9.08 -2.33 0.26
C LEU A 86 9.61 -3.61 -0.37
N ASN A 87 8.79 -4.65 -0.42
CA ASN A 87 9.12 -5.85 -1.17
C ASN A 87 9.01 -5.59 -2.68
N GLN A 88 9.52 -6.50 -3.50
CA GLN A 88 9.54 -6.34 -4.96
C GLN A 88 8.13 -6.17 -5.58
N PRO A 89 7.10 -6.93 -5.17
CA PRO A 89 5.73 -6.68 -5.60
C PRO A 89 5.20 -5.28 -5.25
N GLU A 90 5.49 -4.77 -4.05
CA GLU A 90 5.10 -3.43 -3.63
C GLU A 90 5.79 -2.34 -4.46
N LYS A 91 7.09 -2.50 -4.73
CA LYS A 91 7.87 -1.60 -5.60
C LYS A 91 7.31 -1.59 -7.03
N ARG A 92 7.04 -2.77 -7.62
CA ARG A 92 6.42 -2.86 -8.95
C ARG A 92 5.02 -2.26 -8.98
N ASN A 93 4.24 -2.46 -7.92
CA ASN A 93 2.89 -1.90 -7.82
C ASN A 93 2.88 -0.36 -7.70
N ALA A 94 3.96 0.26 -7.26
CA ALA A 94 4.10 1.72 -7.26
C ALA A 94 4.25 2.30 -8.67
N LYS A 95 4.66 1.49 -9.67
CA LYS A 95 4.75 1.92 -11.07
C LYS A 95 3.39 2.32 -11.64
N THR A 96 3.39 3.29 -12.53
CA THR A 96 2.17 3.85 -13.15
C THR A 96 1.88 3.28 -14.53
N SER A 97 2.68 2.31 -15.00
CA SER A 97 2.52 1.67 -16.30
C SER A 97 1.15 0.99 -16.48
N GLN A 98 0.75 0.76 -17.71
CA GLN A 98 -0.52 0.07 -18.02
C GLN A 98 -0.54 -1.35 -17.47
N ILE A 99 0.61 -2.04 -17.52
CA ILE A 99 0.76 -3.39 -16.94
C ILE A 99 0.51 -3.38 -15.44
N ALA A 100 1.09 -2.41 -14.72
CA ALA A 100 0.85 -2.27 -13.29
C ALA A 100 -0.65 -2.08 -12.96
N LYS A 101 -1.38 -1.33 -13.77
CA LYS A 101 -2.83 -1.14 -13.62
C LYS A 101 -3.61 -2.43 -13.87
N VAL A 102 -3.28 -3.15 -14.94
CA VAL A 102 -3.97 -4.41 -15.28
C VAL A 102 -3.74 -5.45 -14.19
N ILE A 103 -2.52 -5.65 -13.73
CA ILE A 103 -2.20 -6.61 -12.66
C ILE A 103 -2.97 -6.26 -11.37
N ARG A 104 -3.02 -4.98 -10.96
CA ARG A 104 -3.80 -4.56 -9.79
C ARG A 104 -5.29 -4.86 -9.94
N ASN A 105 -5.84 -4.58 -11.13
CA ASN A 105 -7.25 -4.82 -11.40
C ASN A 105 -7.57 -6.32 -11.35
N LEU A 106 -6.74 -7.17 -11.95
CA LEU A 106 -6.90 -8.62 -11.91
C LEU A 106 -6.84 -9.16 -10.48
N ALA A 107 -5.87 -8.70 -9.67
CA ALA A 107 -5.78 -9.08 -8.27
C ALA A 107 -7.04 -8.68 -7.49
N THR A 108 -7.56 -7.48 -7.75
CA THR A 108 -8.79 -6.98 -7.13
C THR A 108 -10.02 -7.78 -7.56
N GLU A 109 -10.16 -8.05 -8.87
CA GLU A 109 -11.25 -8.88 -9.40
C GLU A 109 -11.24 -10.28 -8.81
N PHE A 110 -10.06 -10.90 -8.71
CA PHE A 110 -9.90 -12.22 -8.10
C PHE A 110 -10.40 -12.22 -6.65
N VAL A 111 -9.97 -11.27 -5.83
CA VAL A 111 -10.40 -11.15 -4.43
C VAL A 111 -11.92 -10.98 -4.34
N ASN A 112 -12.51 -10.17 -5.21
CA ASN A 112 -13.95 -9.92 -5.23
C ASN A 112 -14.76 -11.15 -5.68
N CYS A 113 -14.31 -11.87 -6.73
CA CYS A 113 -15.00 -13.05 -7.24
C CYS A 113 -15.03 -14.21 -6.23
N PHE A 114 -13.92 -14.42 -5.56
CA PHE A 114 -13.83 -15.52 -4.60
C PHE A 114 -14.35 -15.15 -3.20
N LYS A 115 -14.87 -13.93 -3.00
CA LYS A 115 -15.37 -13.43 -1.69
C LYS A 115 -14.41 -13.84 -0.58
N TRP A 116 -13.14 -13.57 -0.80
CA TRP A 116 -12.05 -14.04 0.04
C TRP A 116 -12.25 -13.57 1.49
N LYS A 117 -12.82 -14.42 2.29
CA LYS A 117 -12.91 -14.22 3.73
C LYS A 117 -11.79 -15.02 4.35
N GLY A 118 -10.80 -14.35 4.89
CA GLY A 118 -9.60 -14.84 5.51
C GLY A 118 -9.54 -16.34 5.81
N GLY A 119 -8.43 -16.98 5.49
CA GLY A 119 -8.19 -18.39 5.75
C GLY A 119 -7.91 -19.25 4.52
N GLY A 120 -7.79 -18.67 3.33
CA GLY A 120 -7.28 -19.36 2.15
C GLY A 120 -5.75 -19.34 2.07
N TRP A 121 -5.22 -19.63 0.89
CA TRP A 121 -3.77 -19.62 0.59
C TRP A 121 -3.13 -18.24 0.75
N PHE A 122 -3.95 -17.18 0.78
CA PHE A 122 -3.53 -15.80 1.03
C PHE A 122 -4.27 -15.29 2.26
N GLY A 123 -3.55 -15.02 3.34
CA GLY A 123 -4.06 -14.29 4.49
C GLY A 123 -4.03 -12.77 4.24
N ASP A 124 -4.57 -12.00 5.19
CA ASP A 124 -4.57 -10.54 5.12
C ASP A 124 -3.16 -9.94 4.97
N LYS A 125 -2.15 -10.59 5.55
CA LYS A 125 -0.76 -10.16 5.45
C LYS A 125 -0.23 -10.26 4.03
N GLU A 126 -0.51 -11.37 3.35
CA GLU A 126 -0.09 -11.61 1.97
C GLU A 126 -0.80 -10.68 1.00
N LEU A 127 -2.09 -10.42 1.20
CA LEU A 127 -2.86 -9.45 0.41
C LEU A 127 -2.32 -8.04 0.60
N ASN A 128 -2.07 -7.64 1.85
CA ASN A 128 -1.53 -6.33 2.18
C ASN A 128 -0.10 -6.13 1.63
N ARG A 129 0.68 -7.20 1.49
CA ARG A 129 2.04 -7.19 0.92
C ARG A 129 2.09 -7.43 -0.59
N ARG A 130 0.96 -7.36 -1.27
CA ARG A 130 0.84 -7.50 -2.72
C ARG A 130 1.34 -8.84 -3.28
N SER A 131 1.25 -9.90 -2.49
CA SER A 131 1.66 -11.24 -2.95
C SER A 131 0.80 -11.74 -4.12
N LEU A 132 -0.49 -11.42 -4.12
CA LEU A 132 -1.40 -11.78 -5.22
C LEU A 132 -1.01 -11.06 -6.52
N ASP A 133 -0.64 -9.78 -6.45
CA ASP A 133 -0.11 -9.04 -7.60
C ASP A 133 1.13 -9.72 -8.19
N ALA A 134 2.00 -10.30 -7.33
CA ALA A 134 3.17 -11.05 -7.78
C ALA A 134 2.80 -12.32 -8.55
N TYR A 135 1.76 -13.04 -8.13
CA TYR A 135 1.28 -14.22 -8.87
C TYR A 135 0.74 -13.84 -10.25
N PHE A 136 -0.12 -12.84 -10.31
CA PHE A 136 -0.66 -12.38 -11.60
C PHE A 136 0.43 -11.82 -12.51
N ALA A 137 1.44 -11.14 -11.96
CA ALA A 137 2.58 -10.67 -12.72
C ALA A 137 3.39 -11.82 -13.35
N LYS A 138 3.65 -12.89 -12.58
CA LYS A 138 4.34 -14.08 -13.10
C LYS A 138 3.51 -14.80 -14.16
N MET A 139 2.21 -14.98 -13.95
CA MET A 139 1.32 -15.58 -14.94
C MET A 139 1.30 -14.76 -16.23
N ALA A 140 1.17 -13.44 -16.14
CA ALA A 140 1.20 -12.55 -17.28
C ALA A 140 2.53 -12.66 -18.05
N TYR A 141 3.66 -12.67 -17.33
CA TYR A 141 4.96 -12.82 -17.92
C TYR A 141 5.12 -14.15 -18.69
N MET A 142 4.76 -15.26 -18.06
CA MET A 142 4.84 -16.60 -18.70
C MET A 142 3.97 -16.69 -19.96
N TRP A 143 2.80 -16.08 -19.95
CA TRP A 143 1.92 -16.09 -21.13
C TRP A 143 2.36 -15.15 -22.25
N CYS A 144 3.05 -14.06 -21.91
CA CYS A 144 3.62 -13.15 -22.92
C CYS A 144 4.92 -13.68 -23.53
N ALA A 145 5.68 -14.48 -22.81
CA ALA A 145 7.01 -14.88 -23.20
C ALA A 145 7.07 -16.05 -24.22
N ASP A 146 5.94 -16.63 -24.62
CA ASP A 146 5.82 -17.82 -25.48
C ASP A 146 6.73 -19.02 -25.08
N ASP A 147 7.42 -18.91 -23.95
CA ASP A 147 8.32 -19.93 -23.44
C ASP A 147 8.06 -20.17 -21.94
N VAL A 148 7.49 -21.33 -21.65
CA VAL A 148 7.21 -21.78 -20.26
C VAL A 148 8.52 -21.96 -19.45
N LYS A 149 9.68 -22.00 -20.09
CA LYS A 149 10.99 -22.06 -19.46
C LYS A 149 11.58 -20.68 -19.13
N SER A 150 10.90 -19.59 -19.52
CA SER A 150 11.40 -18.25 -19.23
C SER A 150 11.47 -18.04 -17.73
N ASN A 151 12.61 -17.55 -17.27
CA ASN A 151 12.83 -17.29 -15.85
C ASN A 151 11.99 -16.09 -15.38
N CYS A 152 11.00 -16.33 -14.52
CA CYS A 152 10.18 -15.29 -13.91
C CYS A 152 10.90 -14.62 -12.72
N ASP A 153 12.16 -14.24 -12.89
CA ASP A 153 12.90 -13.52 -11.86
C ASP A 153 12.43 -12.05 -11.72
N ASP A 154 12.87 -11.43 -10.66
CA ASP A 154 12.44 -10.05 -10.35
C ASP A 154 12.91 -9.05 -11.41
N LYS A 155 14.04 -9.28 -12.08
CA LYS A 155 14.56 -8.44 -13.15
C LYS A 155 13.63 -8.46 -14.37
N ASN A 156 13.29 -9.64 -14.84
CA ASN A 156 12.42 -9.82 -16.01
C ASN A 156 11.01 -9.26 -15.74
N LEU A 157 10.49 -9.47 -14.54
CA LEU A 157 9.23 -8.86 -14.11
C LEU A 157 9.34 -7.33 -14.05
N TRP A 158 10.46 -6.79 -13.59
CA TRP A 158 10.69 -5.35 -13.55
C TRP A 158 10.72 -4.73 -14.94
N ASP A 159 11.42 -5.37 -15.88
CA ASP A 159 11.50 -4.95 -17.28
C ASP A 159 10.09 -4.96 -17.93
N MET A 160 9.27 -5.99 -17.66
CA MET A 160 7.88 -6.02 -18.11
C MET A 160 7.08 -4.81 -17.59
N TYR A 161 7.27 -4.39 -16.35
CA TYR A 161 6.57 -3.24 -15.77
C TYR A 161 7.10 -1.89 -16.28
N ALA A 162 8.28 -1.84 -16.88
CA ALA A 162 8.84 -0.63 -17.45
C ALA A 162 8.21 -0.24 -18.80
N VAL A 163 7.47 -1.14 -19.43
CA VAL A 163 6.82 -0.89 -20.73
C VAL A 163 5.55 -0.07 -20.52
N ASP A 164 5.54 1.18 -21.01
CA ASP A 164 4.42 2.11 -20.83
C ASP A 164 3.16 1.77 -21.64
N SER A 165 3.34 1.18 -22.80
CA SER A 165 2.24 0.79 -23.67
C SER A 165 2.45 -0.60 -24.19
N PRO A 166 1.75 -1.60 -23.68
CA PRO A 166 1.73 -2.90 -24.30
C PRO A 166 0.97 -2.78 -25.63
N GLN A 167 1.68 -2.33 -26.66
CA GLN A 167 1.22 -2.48 -28.06
C GLN A 167 1.25 -3.95 -28.47
N ASP A 168 1.73 -4.79 -27.59
CA ASP A 168 1.83 -6.21 -27.79
C ASP A 168 0.42 -6.80 -27.83
N LYS A 169 0.04 -7.33 -29.01
CA LYS A 169 -1.22 -8.06 -29.18
C LYS A 169 -1.35 -9.17 -28.12
N ASN A 170 -0.23 -9.75 -27.72
CA ASN A 170 -0.14 -10.79 -26.72
C ASN A 170 -0.64 -10.33 -25.35
N PHE A 171 -0.37 -9.09 -24.94
CA PHE A 171 -0.79 -8.62 -23.61
C PHE A 171 -2.32 -8.46 -23.48
N LYS A 172 -2.99 -7.98 -24.56
CA LYS A 172 -4.46 -7.90 -24.57
C LYS A 172 -5.11 -9.29 -24.53
N GLU A 173 -4.50 -10.24 -25.19
CA GLU A 173 -4.95 -11.64 -25.16
C GLU A 173 -4.72 -12.27 -23.79
N VAL A 174 -3.58 -12.00 -23.17
CA VAL A 174 -3.27 -12.41 -21.79
C VAL A 174 -4.27 -11.81 -20.80
N ASP A 175 -4.56 -10.51 -20.84
CA ASP A 175 -5.58 -9.90 -19.98
C ASP A 175 -6.93 -10.58 -20.14
N LYS A 176 -7.34 -10.86 -21.38
CA LYS A 176 -8.61 -11.56 -21.67
C LYS A 176 -8.63 -12.98 -21.08
N LYS A 177 -7.56 -13.76 -21.27
CA LYS A 177 -7.45 -15.13 -20.75
C LYS A 177 -7.43 -15.14 -19.23
N MET A 178 -6.72 -14.20 -18.60
CA MET A 178 -6.67 -14.09 -17.14
C MET A 178 -8.05 -13.75 -16.55
N ARG A 179 -8.80 -12.86 -17.19
CA ARG A 179 -10.18 -12.54 -16.76
C ARG A 179 -11.14 -13.69 -16.95
N GLN A 180 -10.95 -14.48 -18.00
CA GLN A 180 -11.73 -15.70 -18.19
C GLN A 180 -11.43 -16.70 -17.06
N PHE A 181 -10.16 -16.96 -16.76
CA PHE A 181 -9.74 -17.82 -15.66
C PHE A 181 -10.29 -17.40 -14.30
N ILE A 182 -10.41 -16.10 -14.03
CA ILE A 182 -10.98 -15.58 -12.77
C ILE A 182 -12.49 -15.86 -12.67
N LYS A 183 -13.19 -15.97 -13.80
CA LYS A 183 -14.66 -16.14 -13.84
C LYS A 183 -15.11 -17.62 -13.83
N GLU A 184 -14.24 -18.55 -14.19
CA GLU A 184 -14.45 -19.99 -14.13
C GLU A 184 -14.19 -20.53 -12.70
#